data_713e0fa2688cff7c75527a41c9325b8b
#
_entry.id   713e0fa2688cff7c75527a41c9325b8b
#
_cell.length_a   1.000
_cell.length_b   1.000
_cell.length_c   1.000
_cell.angle_alpha   90.00
_cell.angle_beta   90.00
_cell.angle_gamma   90.00
#
_symmetry.space_group_name_H-M   'P 1'
#
loop_
_entity.id
_entity.type
_entity.pdbx_description
1 polymer ?
#
loop_
_entity_poly.entity_id
_entity_poly.type
_entity_poly.pdbx_seq_one_letter_code
_entity_poly.pdbx_strand_id
1 'polypeptide(L)'
;MVTKNESTLHDYIEAGSSLEPIDKAFTKDGVTIYHADVMDLYEGWEPPVVIISDGPYGVSGFPGDTPTAEELPEWYTSHIMAWSKKASPQTTLWFWNTELGWANVHPVLVKHGWRYVNCHIWDKGICHIAGNANTKTLRKFPVVTEVCVQYVMEPRFKVKDNYLTMKDWLRHEWERTGLPFSKTNDACEVKNAATRKYFTKDHLWYY
;
A
#
# COMPACT_ATOMS: atom_id res chain seq x y z
N MET A 1 -16.48 39.01 24.92
CA MET A 1 -15.62 37.86 25.23
C MET A 1 -16.44 36.61 24.96
N VAL A 2 -16.21 35.94 23.85
CA VAL A 2 -16.85 34.69 23.49
C VAL A 2 -15.78 33.61 23.69
N THR A 3 -15.94 32.81 24.75
CA THR A 3 -15.10 31.64 25.01
C THR A 3 -15.49 30.57 24.00
N LYS A 4 -14.60 30.28 23.05
CA LYS A 4 -14.70 29.07 22.24
C LYS A 4 -14.38 27.87 23.14
N ASN A 5 -15.38 27.04 23.40
CA ASN A 5 -15.15 25.68 23.89
C ASN A 5 -14.51 24.88 22.74
N GLU A 6 -13.22 24.66 22.83
CA GLU A 6 -12.53 23.64 22.02
C GLU A 6 -12.73 22.31 22.73
N SER A 7 -13.77 21.57 22.35
CA SER A 7 -13.90 20.16 22.74
C SER A 7 -12.79 19.35 22.10
N THR A 8 -12.03 18.62 22.88
CA THR A 8 -10.95 17.77 22.41
C THR A 8 -11.50 16.46 21.84
N LEU A 9 -10.75 15.82 20.97
CA LEU A 9 -11.11 14.49 20.42
C LEU A 9 -11.43 13.47 21.53
N HIS A 10 -10.79 13.64 22.69
CA HIS A 10 -11.00 12.81 23.89
C HIS A 10 -12.43 12.96 24.47
N ASP A 11 -12.98 14.18 24.47
CA ASP A 11 -14.33 14.45 24.98
C ASP A 11 -15.44 13.80 24.13
N TYR A 12 -15.15 13.53 22.85
CA TYR A 12 -16.06 12.82 21.95
C TYR A 12 -15.99 11.29 22.08
N ILE A 13 -14.85 10.75 22.53
CA ILE A 13 -14.66 9.31 22.74
C ILE A 13 -15.34 8.85 24.05
N GLU A 14 -15.37 9.68 25.08
CA GLU A 14 -15.99 9.35 26.38
C GLU A 14 -17.52 9.48 26.39
N ALA A 15 -18.11 10.21 25.47
CA ALA A 15 -19.55 10.29 25.32
C ALA A 15 -20.10 9.01 24.65
N GLY A 16 -20.10 7.91 25.37
CA GLY A 16 -20.64 6.63 24.96
C GLY A 16 -22.12 6.70 24.58
N SER A 17 -22.42 7.09 23.36
CA SER A 17 -23.75 7.01 22.78
C SER A 17 -23.86 5.80 21.87
N SER A 18 -24.91 5.03 22.06
CA SER A 18 -25.35 3.91 21.23
C SER A 18 -25.79 4.41 19.85
N LEU A 19 -24.82 4.72 18.95
CA LEU A 19 -25.13 5.15 17.58
C LEU A 19 -25.07 3.95 16.64
N GLU A 20 -26.03 3.86 15.74
CA GLU A 20 -26.04 2.90 14.64
C GLU A 20 -24.81 3.07 13.73
N PRO A 21 -24.30 2.03 13.07
CA PRO A 21 -22.99 2.02 12.42
C PRO A 21 -22.74 3.16 11.42
N ILE A 22 -23.77 3.68 10.76
CA ILE A 22 -23.67 4.71 9.71
C ILE A 22 -23.56 6.13 10.30
N ASP A 23 -24.00 6.35 11.54
CA ASP A 23 -23.98 7.67 12.20
C ASP A 23 -22.65 8.00 12.89
N LYS A 24 -21.66 7.13 12.79
CA LYS A 24 -20.35 7.30 13.44
C LYS A 24 -19.31 7.92 12.54
N ALA A 25 -19.66 8.96 11.81
CA ALA A 25 -18.75 9.73 11.01
C ALA A 25 -18.64 11.17 11.49
N PHE A 26 -17.43 11.67 11.62
CA PHE A 26 -17.13 13.08 11.90
C PHE A 26 -16.44 13.70 10.68
N THR A 27 -16.99 14.80 10.17
CA THR A 27 -16.42 15.52 9.03
C THR A 27 -16.10 16.97 9.40
N LYS A 28 -14.86 17.39 9.16
CA LYS A 28 -14.42 18.78 9.35
C LYS A 28 -13.30 19.10 8.35
N ASP A 29 -13.35 20.27 7.73
CA ASP A 29 -12.30 20.81 6.85
C ASP A 29 -11.84 19.83 5.74
N GLY A 30 -12.78 19.05 5.16
CA GLY A 30 -12.50 18.07 4.13
C GLY A 30 -11.95 16.73 4.64
N VAL A 31 -11.86 16.54 5.96
CA VAL A 31 -11.47 15.29 6.60
C VAL A 31 -12.70 14.60 7.17
N THR A 32 -12.87 13.32 6.86
CA THR A 32 -13.92 12.48 7.47
C THR A 32 -13.27 11.35 8.25
N ILE A 33 -13.66 11.20 9.50
CA ILE A 33 -13.23 10.11 10.39
C ILE A 33 -14.43 9.20 10.61
N TYR A 34 -14.24 7.91 10.41
CA TYR A 34 -15.26 6.90 10.65
C TYR A 34 -14.88 6.06 11.87
N HIS A 35 -15.83 5.85 12.77
CA HIS A 35 -15.72 4.86 13.85
C HIS A 35 -16.53 3.62 13.45
N ALA A 36 -15.96 2.78 12.59
CA ALA A 36 -16.59 1.59 12.04
C ALA A 36 -15.53 0.55 11.67
N ASP A 37 -15.96 -0.66 11.35
CA ASP A 37 -15.10 -1.61 10.67
C ASP A 37 -14.83 -1.09 9.25
N VAL A 38 -13.57 -0.97 8.90
CA VAL A 38 -13.16 -0.47 7.59
C VAL A 38 -13.62 -1.37 6.44
N MET A 39 -13.83 -2.66 6.69
CA MET A 39 -14.37 -3.60 5.69
C MET A 39 -15.75 -3.18 5.20
N ASP A 40 -16.59 -2.63 6.08
CA ASP A 40 -17.92 -2.14 5.74
C ASP A 40 -17.89 -0.85 4.89
N LEU A 41 -16.77 -0.12 4.93
CA LEU A 41 -16.61 1.16 4.26
C LEU A 41 -16.04 1.04 2.84
N TYR A 42 -15.28 0.00 2.52
CA TYR A 42 -14.57 -0.11 1.23
C TYR A 42 -15.47 -0.04 0.02
N GLU A 43 -16.69 -0.59 0.09
CA GLU A 43 -17.60 -0.58 -1.06
C GLU A 43 -18.04 0.84 -1.44
N GLY A 44 -18.11 1.76 -0.48
CA GLY A 44 -18.43 3.19 -0.68
C GLY A 44 -17.26 4.05 -1.16
N TRP A 45 -16.04 3.50 -1.25
CA TRP A 45 -14.88 4.30 -1.65
C TRP A 45 -14.95 4.69 -3.14
N GLU A 46 -14.74 5.95 -3.42
CA GLU A 46 -14.27 6.39 -4.73
C GLU A 46 -12.82 5.94 -4.94
N PRO A 47 -12.32 5.85 -6.19
CA PRO A 47 -10.94 5.48 -6.46
C PRO A 47 -9.96 6.38 -5.69
N PRO A 48 -9.26 5.87 -4.67
CA PRO A 48 -8.38 6.68 -3.84
C PRO A 48 -7.11 7.05 -4.61
N VAL A 49 -6.59 8.25 -4.40
CA VAL A 49 -5.26 8.65 -4.90
C VAL A 49 -4.16 8.04 -4.03
N VAL A 50 -4.39 8.00 -2.72
CA VAL A 50 -3.45 7.46 -1.74
C VAL A 50 -4.19 6.54 -0.77
N ILE A 51 -3.61 5.38 -0.50
CA ILE A 51 -3.96 4.52 0.62
C ILE A 51 -2.76 4.48 1.56
N ILE A 52 -3.00 4.74 2.85
CA ILE A 52 -2.00 4.55 3.90
C ILE A 52 -2.51 3.44 4.80
N SER A 53 -1.74 2.37 4.91
CA SER A 53 -2.06 1.23 5.78
C SER A 53 -1.04 1.15 6.90
N ASP A 54 -1.53 1.31 8.13
CA ASP A 54 -0.80 1.13 9.39
C ASP A 54 -1.62 0.16 10.26
N GLY A 55 -1.72 -1.07 9.77
CA GLY A 55 -2.53 -2.14 10.38
C GLY A 55 -1.68 -3.08 11.23
N PRO A 56 -2.13 -4.33 11.46
CA PRO A 56 -1.40 -5.32 12.27
C PRO A 56 0.03 -5.56 11.80
N TYR A 57 0.92 -5.74 12.78
CA TYR A 57 2.35 -5.96 12.56
C TYR A 57 2.79 -7.41 12.81
N GLY A 58 1.89 -8.26 13.33
CA GLY A 58 2.22 -9.62 13.73
C GLY A 58 3.01 -9.65 15.04
N VAL A 59 2.71 -8.74 15.96
CA VAL A 59 3.38 -8.63 17.27
C VAL A 59 2.41 -9.03 18.36
N SER A 60 2.68 -10.18 18.98
CA SER A 60 1.86 -10.72 20.06
C SER A 60 1.70 -9.73 21.22
N GLY A 61 0.49 -9.65 21.78
CA GLY A 61 0.18 -8.89 23.00
C GLY A 61 -0.47 -7.53 22.75
N PHE A 62 -0.70 -7.13 21.51
CA PHE A 62 -1.44 -5.91 21.17
C PHE A 62 -2.88 -6.26 20.74
N PRO A 63 -3.92 -5.61 21.32
CA PRO A 63 -5.29 -5.82 20.87
C PRO A 63 -5.46 -5.49 19.38
N GLY A 64 -6.05 -6.41 18.62
CA GLY A 64 -6.30 -6.23 17.18
C GLY A 64 -5.12 -6.60 16.27
N ASP A 65 -3.97 -6.97 16.84
CA ASP A 65 -2.85 -7.50 16.05
C ASP A 65 -2.95 -9.03 15.90
N THR A 66 -2.31 -9.56 14.85
CA THR A 66 -2.15 -11.01 14.71
C THR A 66 -1.06 -11.51 15.65
N PRO A 67 -1.14 -12.76 16.15
CA PRO A 67 -0.13 -13.31 17.05
C PRO A 67 1.28 -13.37 16.46
N THR A 68 1.37 -13.57 15.15
CA THR A 68 2.65 -13.71 14.43
C THR A 68 2.60 -13.01 13.07
N ALA A 69 3.79 -12.71 12.53
CA ALA A 69 3.92 -12.11 11.21
C ALA A 69 3.52 -13.08 10.08
N GLU A 70 3.56 -14.38 10.32
CA GLU A 70 3.17 -15.43 9.37
C GLU A 70 1.66 -15.47 9.14
N GLU A 71 0.86 -14.94 10.06
CA GLU A 71 -0.62 -14.85 9.95
C GLU A 71 -1.08 -13.60 9.20
N LEU A 72 -0.20 -12.60 9.04
CA LEU A 72 -0.52 -11.35 8.37
C LEU A 72 -1.03 -11.51 6.91
N PRO A 73 -0.49 -12.43 6.08
CA PRO A 73 -1.01 -12.64 4.72
C PRO A 73 -2.49 -12.98 4.68
N GLU A 74 -2.98 -13.83 5.59
CA GLU A 74 -4.39 -14.19 5.68
C GLU A 74 -5.23 -12.99 6.10
N TRP A 75 -4.81 -12.29 7.15
CA TRP A 75 -5.49 -11.09 7.65
C TRP A 75 -5.58 -9.99 6.58
N TYR A 76 -4.49 -9.68 5.90
CA TYR A 76 -4.45 -8.62 4.90
C TYR A 76 -5.14 -8.98 3.57
N THR A 77 -5.37 -10.25 3.27
CA THR A 77 -5.90 -10.67 1.95
C THR A 77 -7.21 -9.97 1.61
N SER A 78 -8.18 -9.93 2.53
CA SER A 78 -9.48 -9.28 2.31
C SER A 78 -9.35 -7.78 2.07
N HIS A 79 -8.50 -7.11 2.85
CA HIS A 79 -8.21 -5.69 2.71
C HIS A 79 -7.54 -5.39 1.37
N ILE A 80 -6.50 -6.14 1.01
CA ILE A 80 -5.77 -5.98 -0.25
C ILE A 80 -6.69 -6.20 -1.46
N MET A 81 -7.58 -7.19 -1.41
CA MET A 81 -8.59 -7.41 -2.45
C MET A 81 -9.53 -6.21 -2.59
N ALA A 82 -10.01 -5.66 -1.48
CA ALA A 82 -10.88 -4.50 -1.48
C ALA A 82 -10.16 -3.25 -2.03
N TRP A 83 -8.91 -3.01 -1.59
CA TRP A 83 -8.10 -1.91 -2.11
C TRP A 83 -7.86 -2.05 -3.61
N SER A 84 -7.52 -3.25 -4.08
CA SER A 84 -7.25 -3.53 -5.49
C SER A 84 -8.48 -3.32 -6.37
N LYS A 85 -9.68 -3.63 -5.85
CA LYS A 85 -10.96 -3.42 -6.54
C LYS A 85 -11.24 -1.92 -6.75
N LYS A 86 -10.85 -1.06 -5.81
CA LYS A 86 -11.11 0.38 -5.82
C LYS A 86 -9.96 1.21 -6.41
N ALA A 87 -8.74 0.68 -6.40
CA ALA A 87 -7.57 1.38 -6.89
C ALA A 87 -7.62 1.63 -8.40
N SER A 88 -7.06 2.75 -8.81
CA SER A 88 -6.75 3.10 -10.20
C SER A 88 -5.23 3.06 -10.44
N PRO A 89 -4.75 3.16 -11.68
CA PRO A 89 -3.31 3.28 -11.95
C PRO A 89 -2.64 4.50 -11.31
N GLN A 90 -3.42 5.47 -10.84
CA GLN A 90 -2.93 6.65 -10.13
C GLN A 90 -2.85 6.44 -8.62
N THR A 91 -3.43 5.34 -8.11
CA THR A 91 -3.43 5.03 -6.68
C THR A 91 -2.06 4.58 -6.22
N THR A 92 -1.56 5.21 -5.16
CA THR A 92 -0.37 4.78 -4.42
C THR A 92 -0.78 4.17 -3.10
N LEU A 93 -0.10 3.09 -2.70
CA LEU A 93 -0.25 2.46 -1.39
C LEU A 93 1.05 2.68 -0.60
N TRP A 94 0.92 3.16 0.62
CA TRP A 94 1.98 3.29 1.61
C TRP A 94 1.70 2.30 2.73
N PHE A 95 2.47 1.24 2.75
CA PHE A 95 2.28 0.09 3.65
C PHE A 95 3.32 0.12 4.77
N TRP A 96 2.86 0.46 5.98
CA TRP A 96 3.69 0.44 7.19
C TRP A 96 3.67 -0.94 7.82
N ASN A 97 4.84 -1.44 8.22
CA ASN A 97 4.97 -2.67 8.97
C ASN A 97 6.40 -2.85 9.50
N THR A 98 6.65 -3.96 10.21
CA THR A 98 8.01 -4.47 10.40
C THR A 98 8.55 -5.03 9.09
N GLU A 99 9.87 -5.21 8.99
CA GLU A 99 10.50 -5.82 7.82
C GLU A 99 9.96 -7.25 7.57
N LEU A 100 9.78 -8.02 8.66
CA LEU A 100 9.26 -9.38 8.56
C LEU A 100 7.78 -9.40 8.17
N GLY A 101 6.97 -8.53 8.77
CA GLY A 101 5.55 -8.42 8.43
C GLY A 101 5.35 -8.02 6.97
N TRP A 102 6.09 -7.03 6.49
CA TRP A 102 6.08 -6.67 5.08
C TRP A 102 6.52 -7.82 4.17
N ALA A 103 7.61 -8.53 4.51
CA ALA A 103 8.10 -9.63 3.70
C ALA A 103 7.04 -10.73 3.51
N ASN A 104 6.24 -11.02 4.54
CA ASN A 104 5.15 -11.99 4.47
C ASN A 104 3.97 -11.48 3.63
N VAL A 105 3.60 -10.22 3.73
CA VAL A 105 2.44 -9.64 3.01
C VAL A 105 2.77 -9.28 1.56
N HIS A 106 4.02 -8.99 1.23
CA HIS A 106 4.46 -8.59 -0.11
C HIS A 106 3.96 -9.50 -1.25
N PRO A 107 4.03 -10.85 -1.15
CA PRO A 107 3.52 -11.73 -2.21
C PRO A 107 2.01 -11.57 -2.46
N VAL A 108 1.22 -11.27 -1.43
CA VAL A 108 -0.22 -11.02 -1.56
C VAL A 108 -0.47 -9.73 -2.32
N LEU A 109 0.24 -8.65 -1.98
CA LEU A 109 0.17 -7.37 -2.70
C LEU A 109 0.48 -7.54 -4.18
N VAL A 110 1.59 -8.20 -4.50
CA VAL A 110 2.01 -8.44 -5.90
C VAL A 110 0.97 -9.28 -6.65
N LYS A 111 0.45 -10.34 -6.04
CA LYS A 111 -0.61 -11.18 -6.62
C LYS A 111 -1.85 -10.37 -7.01
N HIS A 112 -2.18 -9.34 -6.24
CA HIS A 112 -3.34 -8.48 -6.47
C HIS A 112 -3.05 -7.21 -7.28
N GLY A 113 -1.88 -7.14 -7.93
CA GLY A 113 -1.56 -6.10 -8.90
C GLY A 113 -0.82 -4.88 -8.34
N TRP A 114 -0.41 -4.93 -7.07
CA TRP A 114 0.41 -3.88 -6.49
C TRP A 114 1.88 -4.08 -6.86
N ARG A 115 2.44 -3.13 -7.58
CA ARG A 115 3.84 -3.12 -7.97
C ARG A 115 4.67 -2.33 -6.95
N TYR A 116 5.69 -2.98 -6.43
CA TYR A 116 6.67 -2.35 -5.55
C TYR A 116 7.37 -1.17 -6.24
N VAL A 117 7.52 -0.07 -5.52
CA VAL A 117 8.24 1.13 -5.97
C VAL A 117 9.49 1.35 -5.13
N ASN A 118 9.33 1.51 -3.81
CA ASN A 118 10.42 1.80 -2.91
C ASN A 118 10.13 1.33 -1.48
N CYS A 119 11.18 1.16 -0.69
CA CYS A 119 11.10 0.90 0.75
C CYS A 119 11.78 2.04 1.49
N HIS A 120 11.01 2.75 2.30
CA HIS A 120 11.48 3.81 3.18
C HIS A 120 11.72 3.21 4.56
N ILE A 121 12.89 3.45 5.11
CA ILE A 121 13.27 2.98 6.46
C ILE A 121 13.05 4.11 7.43
N TRP A 122 12.23 3.87 8.46
CA TRP A 122 12.10 4.76 9.59
C TRP A 122 12.98 4.25 10.73
N ASP A 123 14.07 4.97 11.02
CA ASP A 123 14.93 4.73 12.17
C ASP A 123 14.32 5.43 13.39
N LYS A 124 13.84 4.63 14.34
CA LYS A 124 13.26 5.11 15.62
C LYS A 124 14.32 5.43 16.68
N GLY A 125 15.57 5.12 16.39
CA GLY A 125 16.69 5.30 17.28
C GLY A 125 16.76 4.28 18.43
N ILE A 126 17.97 4.08 18.97
CA ILE A 126 18.25 3.07 20.00
C ILE A 126 17.46 3.29 21.29
N CYS A 127 17.15 4.54 21.62
CA CYS A 127 16.43 4.87 22.86
C CYS A 127 15.01 4.30 22.91
N HIS A 128 14.41 4.02 21.76
CA HIS A 128 13.08 3.43 21.68
C HIS A 128 12.99 2.00 22.21
N ILE A 129 14.11 1.30 22.22
CA ILE A 129 14.20 -0.13 22.62
C ILE A 129 14.62 -0.30 24.07
N ALA A 130 15.30 0.68 24.66
CA ALA A 130 16.00 0.56 25.94
C ALA A 130 15.11 0.17 27.13
N GLY A 131 13.77 0.35 27.02
CA GLY A 131 12.83 -0.01 28.09
C GLY A 131 12.34 -1.47 28.08
N ASN A 132 12.44 -2.18 26.93
CA ASN A 132 11.78 -3.47 26.74
C ASN A 132 12.71 -4.62 26.37
N ALA A 133 14.02 -4.41 26.26
CA ALA A 133 14.95 -5.45 25.87
C ALA A 133 15.28 -6.36 27.06
N ASN A 134 14.79 -7.60 27.03
CA ASN A 134 15.28 -8.64 27.91
C ASN A 134 16.67 -9.11 27.43
N THR A 135 17.72 -8.53 28.01
CA THR A 135 19.10 -8.78 27.63
C THR A 135 19.53 -10.24 27.77
N LYS A 136 18.84 -11.05 28.60
CA LYS A 136 19.14 -12.49 28.79
C LYS A 136 18.67 -13.35 27.61
N THR A 137 17.68 -12.91 26.87
CA THR A 137 17.10 -13.62 25.71
C THR A 137 17.45 -12.99 24.37
N LEU A 138 18.07 -11.83 24.39
CA LEU A 138 18.43 -11.10 23.16
C LEU A 138 19.57 -11.84 22.44
N ARG A 139 19.24 -12.54 21.38
CA ARG A 139 20.19 -13.25 20.51
C ARG A 139 20.56 -12.49 19.25
N LYS A 140 19.97 -11.31 19.03
CA LYS A 140 20.10 -10.51 17.81
C LYS A 140 20.32 -9.06 18.17
N PHE A 141 20.77 -8.27 17.21
CA PHE A 141 20.76 -6.81 17.34
C PHE A 141 19.32 -6.32 17.54
N PRO A 142 19.08 -5.33 18.39
CA PRO A 142 17.77 -4.74 18.56
C PRO A 142 17.24 -4.20 17.23
N VAL A 143 15.96 -4.45 16.94
CA VAL A 143 15.28 -3.85 15.80
C VAL A 143 14.86 -2.43 16.20
N VAL A 144 15.43 -1.45 15.54
CA VAL A 144 15.17 -0.01 15.78
C VAL A 144 14.41 0.65 14.63
N THR A 145 14.06 -0.13 13.61
CA THR A 145 13.47 0.37 12.37
C THR A 145 12.08 -0.19 12.16
N GLU A 146 11.30 0.56 11.41
CA GLU A 146 10.11 0.10 10.71
C GLU A 146 10.24 0.45 9.24
N VAL A 147 9.45 -0.20 8.41
CA VAL A 147 9.43 0.07 6.98
C VAL A 147 8.11 0.68 6.54
N CYS A 148 8.19 1.68 5.68
CA CYS A 148 7.05 2.20 4.93
C CYS A 148 7.29 1.89 3.46
N VAL A 149 6.55 0.94 2.92
CA VAL A 149 6.79 0.45 1.58
C VAL A 149 5.78 1.04 0.61
N GLN A 150 6.29 1.68 -0.43
CA GLN A 150 5.47 2.30 -1.45
C GLN A 150 5.17 1.33 -2.58
N TYR A 151 3.89 1.26 -2.94
CA TYR A 151 3.38 0.54 -4.10
C TYR A 151 2.54 1.44 -4.98
N VAL A 152 2.38 1.04 -6.23
CA VAL A 152 1.41 1.61 -7.17
C VAL A 152 0.56 0.48 -7.76
N MET A 153 -0.69 0.79 -8.09
CA MET A 153 -1.51 -0.15 -8.83
C MET A 153 -1.01 -0.22 -10.27
N GLU A 154 -0.58 -1.41 -10.70
CA GLU A 154 -0.09 -1.60 -12.06
C GLU A 154 -1.24 -1.53 -13.07
N PRO A 155 -1.17 -0.65 -14.09
CA PRO A 155 -2.19 -0.58 -15.12
C PRO A 155 -2.26 -1.89 -15.91
N ARG A 156 -3.48 -2.33 -16.21
CA ARG A 156 -3.76 -3.52 -17.01
C ARG A 156 -4.49 -3.11 -18.27
N PHE A 157 -4.03 -3.60 -19.40
CA PHE A 157 -4.57 -3.29 -20.73
C PHE A 157 -5.29 -4.51 -21.29
N LYS A 158 -6.56 -4.32 -21.65
CA LYS A 158 -7.36 -5.41 -22.22
C LYS A 158 -6.95 -5.61 -23.68
N VAL A 159 -6.57 -6.85 -24.02
CA VAL A 159 -6.30 -7.29 -25.37
C VAL A 159 -7.09 -8.58 -25.61
N LYS A 160 -8.16 -8.49 -26.40
CA LYS A 160 -9.16 -9.56 -26.55
C LYS A 160 -9.71 -9.99 -25.18
N ASP A 161 -9.53 -11.24 -24.78
CA ASP A 161 -10.00 -11.81 -23.52
C ASP A 161 -8.95 -11.79 -22.40
N ASN A 162 -7.78 -11.22 -22.64
CA ASN A 162 -6.66 -11.17 -21.70
C ASN A 162 -6.37 -9.75 -21.23
N TYR A 163 -5.75 -9.64 -20.05
CA TYR A 163 -5.22 -8.40 -19.53
C TYR A 163 -3.70 -8.48 -19.47
N LEU A 164 -3.04 -7.53 -20.13
CA LEU A 164 -1.58 -7.42 -20.21
C LEU A 164 -1.07 -6.33 -19.25
N THR A 165 0.14 -6.52 -18.74
CA THR A 165 0.90 -5.44 -18.09
C THR A 165 1.23 -4.35 -19.11
N MET A 166 1.61 -3.15 -18.68
CA MET A 166 2.07 -2.07 -19.58
C MET A 166 3.19 -2.56 -20.51
N LYS A 167 4.16 -3.30 -19.97
CA LYS A 167 5.30 -3.82 -20.73
C LYS A 167 4.84 -4.81 -21.83
N ASP A 168 3.98 -5.75 -21.45
CA ASP A 168 3.52 -6.77 -22.40
C ASP A 168 2.58 -6.18 -23.44
N TRP A 169 1.76 -5.20 -23.03
CA TRP A 169 0.89 -4.47 -23.96
C TRP A 169 1.69 -3.65 -24.96
N LEU A 170 2.72 -2.91 -24.53
CA LEU A 170 3.59 -2.16 -25.44
C LEU A 170 4.31 -3.10 -26.43
N ARG A 171 4.76 -4.26 -25.95
CA ARG A 171 5.34 -5.27 -26.83
C ARG A 171 4.33 -5.78 -27.85
N HIS A 172 3.13 -6.13 -27.41
CA HIS A 172 2.04 -6.57 -28.27
C HIS A 172 1.71 -5.51 -29.34
N GLU A 173 1.60 -4.24 -28.96
CA GLU A 173 1.34 -3.15 -29.90
C GLU A 173 2.51 -2.95 -30.89
N TRP A 174 3.75 -3.03 -30.43
CA TRP A 174 4.91 -2.98 -31.32
C TRP A 174 4.91 -4.14 -32.33
N GLU A 175 4.70 -5.37 -31.89
CA GLU A 175 4.62 -6.55 -32.78
C GLU A 175 3.49 -6.40 -33.80
N ARG A 176 2.34 -5.84 -33.38
CA ARG A 176 1.19 -5.55 -34.26
C ARG A 176 1.53 -4.57 -35.38
N THR A 177 2.43 -3.61 -35.15
CA THR A 177 2.84 -2.65 -36.18
C THR A 177 3.75 -3.26 -37.24
N GLY A 178 4.41 -4.38 -36.96
CA GLY A 178 5.44 -4.98 -37.81
C GLY A 178 6.69 -4.13 -37.95
N LEU A 179 6.87 -3.09 -37.13
CA LEU A 179 8.01 -2.18 -37.20
C LEU A 179 9.31 -2.90 -36.82
N PRO A 180 10.35 -2.87 -37.68
CA PRO A 180 11.63 -3.45 -37.31
C PRO A 180 12.23 -2.82 -36.07
N PHE A 181 12.82 -3.63 -35.21
CA PHE A 181 13.41 -3.19 -33.92
C PHE A 181 14.41 -2.03 -34.12
N SER A 182 15.21 -2.07 -35.20
CA SER A 182 16.17 -1.02 -35.56
C SER A 182 15.55 0.35 -35.84
N LYS A 183 14.27 0.39 -36.24
CA LYS A 183 13.53 1.63 -36.55
C LYS A 183 12.65 2.11 -35.42
N THR A 184 12.55 1.37 -34.35
CA THR A 184 11.63 1.72 -33.24
C THR A 184 12.04 3.00 -32.54
N ASN A 185 13.33 3.22 -32.36
CA ASN A 185 13.84 4.46 -31.77
C ASN A 185 13.48 5.69 -32.58
N ASP A 186 13.65 5.60 -33.91
CA ASP A 186 13.34 6.70 -34.83
C ASP A 186 11.83 7.00 -34.83
N ALA A 187 11.00 5.94 -34.87
CA ALA A 187 9.54 6.09 -34.82
C ALA A 187 9.04 6.69 -33.48
N CYS A 188 9.74 6.46 -32.38
CA CYS A 188 9.43 7.05 -31.08
C CYS A 188 10.16 8.38 -30.82
N GLU A 189 10.91 8.90 -31.79
CA GLU A 189 11.69 10.14 -31.68
C GLU A 189 12.67 10.16 -30.49
N VAL A 190 13.23 8.99 -30.14
CA VAL A 190 14.12 8.84 -28.99
C VAL A 190 15.44 8.18 -29.37
N LYS A 191 16.53 8.57 -28.73
CA LYS A 191 17.85 7.96 -28.94
C LYS A 191 18.00 6.77 -27.98
N ASN A 192 18.02 5.54 -28.52
CA ASN A 192 18.32 4.28 -27.82
C ASN A 192 17.44 3.96 -26.59
N ALA A 193 16.30 4.64 -26.43
CA ALA A 193 15.47 4.48 -25.24
C ALA A 193 14.35 3.47 -25.44
N ALA A 194 13.65 3.50 -26.58
CA ALA A 194 12.51 2.64 -26.83
C ALA A 194 12.89 1.16 -26.78
N THR A 195 13.92 0.76 -27.50
CA THR A 195 14.35 -0.63 -27.58
C THR A 195 14.89 -1.16 -26.26
N ARG A 196 15.65 -0.35 -25.52
CA ARG A 196 16.21 -0.78 -24.21
C ARG A 196 15.21 -0.77 -23.08
N LYS A 197 14.32 0.22 -23.03
CA LYS A 197 13.41 0.41 -21.89
C LYS A 197 12.08 -0.33 -22.05
N TYR A 198 11.57 -0.44 -23.27
CA TYR A 198 10.18 -0.87 -23.46
C TYR A 198 10.02 -2.27 -24.04
N PHE A 199 11.02 -2.79 -24.76
CA PHE A 199 10.85 -4.01 -25.54
C PHE A 199 11.77 -5.16 -25.17
N THR A 200 12.79 -4.96 -24.34
CA THR A 200 13.65 -6.07 -23.90
C THR A 200 13.06 -6.82 -22.71
N LYS A 201 13.21 -8.15 -22.68
CA LYS A 201 12.66 -9.01 -21.62
C LYS A 201 13.16 -8.66 -20.23
N ASP A 202 14.36 -8.16 -20.11
CA ASP A 202 15.11 -8.05 -18.86
C ASP A 202 15.17 -6.61 -18.31
N HIS A 203 14.44 -5.66 -18.91
CA HIS A 203 14.45 -4.29 -18.43
C HIS A 203 13.38 -4.05 -17.39
N LEU A 204 13.84 -3.73 -16.18
CA LEU A 204 13.02 -3.12 -15.15
C LEU A 204 12.63 -1.71 -15.61
N TRP A 205 11.35 -1.40 -15.50
CA TRP A 205 10.87 -0.05 -15.68
C TRP A 205 11.32 0.77 -14.48
N TYR A 206 12.12 1.80 -14.73
CA TYR A 206 12.32 2.89 -13.79
C TYR A 206 11.35 3.99 -14.20
N TYR A 207 10.48 4.35 -13.28
CA TYR A 207 9.65 5.55 -13.40
C TYR A 207 10.37 6.72 -12.80
#